data_d29dcbf21f6897ba4ad44ed9ad281d14
#
_entry.id   d29dcbf21f6897ba4ad44ed9ad281d14
#
_cell.length_a   1.000
_cell.length_b   1.000
_cell.length_c   1.000
_cell.angle_alpha   90.00
_cell.angle_beta   90.00
_cell.angle_gamma   90.00
#
_symmetry.space_group_name_H-M   'P 1'
#
loop_
_entity.id
_entity.type
_entity.pdbx_description
1 polymer ?
#
loop_
_entity_poly.entity_id
_entity_poly.type
_entity_poly.pdbx_seq_one_letter_code
_entity_poly.pdbx_strand_id
1 'polypeptide(L)'
;MKIPFIKLIQSPYYYYFFDVNKNQLLRIPEAAYRNLEQWLQSGVEPIGDSTINRLIKMGYLSSNKAEKIEHPLTGKLKELMETQMTMLILQLTQGCNLRCSYCIYSD
;
A
#
# COMPACT_ATOMS: atom_id res chain seq x y z
N MET A 1 -18.92 -6.41 2.37
CA MET A 1 -18.57 -5.51 3.47
C MET A 1 -17.39 -4.66 3.07
N LYS A 2 -17.50 -3.37 3.27
CA LYS A 2 -16.40 -2.43 2.95
C LYS A 2 -15.67 -2.07 4.23
N ILE A 3 -14.46 -2.58 4.36
CA ILE A 3 -13.57 -2.25 5.47
C ILE A 3 -12.59 -1.20 4.96
N PRO A 4 -12.39 -0.08 5.67
CA PRO A 4 -11.46 0.94 5.21
C PRO A 4 -10.01 0.41 5.18
N PHE A 5 -9.27 0.81 4.15
CA PHE A 5 -7.87 0.41 4.01
C PHE A 5 -6.98 1.40 4.75
N ILE A 6 -6.92 1.24 6.05
CA ILE A 6 -6.19 2.10 6.97
C ILE A 6 -5.37 1.28 7.96
N LYS A 7 -4.43 1.94 8.61
CA LYS A 7 -3.67 1.38 9.73
C LYS A 7 -3.91 2.25 10.96
N LEU A 8 -4.31 1.63 12.06
CA LEU A 8 -4.47 2.31 13.33
C LEU A 8 -3.15 2.34 14.10
N ILE A 9 -2.83 3.50 14.66
CA ILE A 9 -1.58 3.73 15.39
C ILE A 9 -1.91 4.41 16.72
N GLN A 10 -1.40 3.86 17.80
CA GLN A 10 -1.55 4.45 19.13
C GLN A 10 -0.18 4.86 19.67
N SER A 11 -0.05 6.13 20.04
CA SER A 11 1.11 6.63 20.77
C SER A 11 0.77 6.76 22.27
N PRO A 12 1.77 7.03 23.14
CA PRO A 12 1.49 7.23 24.57
C PRO A 12 0.51 8.39 24.87
N TYR A 13 0.42 9.36 23.95
CA TYR A 13 -0.38 10.57 24.20
C TYR A 13 -1.55 10.75 23.25
N TYR A 14 -1.48 10.18 22.05
CA TYR A 14 -2.46 10.45 21.00
C TYR A 14 -2.80 9.20 20.20
N TYR A 15 -3.94 9.28 19.49
CA TYR A 15 -4.42 8.23 18.60
C TYR A 15 -4.39 8.73 17.17
N TYR A 16 -3.93 7.87 16.26
CA TYR A 16 -3.76 8.21 14.84
C TYR A 16 -4.33 7.11 13.95
N PHE A 17 -4.63 7.46 12.72
CA PHE A 17 -4.78 6.47 11.67
C PHE A 17 -4.00 6.91 10.42
N PHE A 18 -3.46 5.94 9.71
CA PHE A 18 -2.82 6.15 8.42
C PHE A 18 -3.76 5.69 7.32
N ASP A 19 -4.15 6.60 6.41
CA ASP A 19 -5.00 6.29 5.26
C ASP A 19 -4.11 5.98 4.06
N VAL A 20 -4.15 4.74 3.60
CA VAL A 20 -3.29 4.28 2.51
C VAL A 20 -3.67 4.95 1.18
N ASN A 21 -4.97 5.13 0.92
CA ASN A 21 -5.43 5.75 -0.32
C ASN A 21 -5.10 7.24 -0.41
N LYS A 22 -5.09 7.93 0.72
CA LYS A 22 -4.72 9.35 0.81
C LYS A 22 -3.24 9.56 1.10
N ASN A 23 -2.54 8.52 1.54
CA ASN A 23 -1.15 8.58 1.97
C ASN A 23 -0.92 9.66 3.03
N GLN A 24 -1.80 9.69 4.04
CA GLN A 24 -1.77 10.69 5.11
C GLN A 24 -1.97 10.06 6.48
N LEU A 25 -1.27 10.61 7.47
CA LEU A 25 -1.41 10.27 8.87
C LEU A 25 -2.21 11.36 9.56
N LEU A 26 -3.31 11.00 10.20
CA LEU A 26 -4.20 11.94 10.88
C LEU A 26 -4.36 11.57 12.35
N ARG A 27 -4.36 12.60 13.20
CA ARG A 27 -4.70 12.46 14.61
C ARG A 27 -6.20 12.49 14.80
N ILE A 28 -6.72 11.57 15.61
CA ILE A 28 -8.15 11.44 15.87
C ILE A 28 -8.41 11.34 17.39
N PRO A 29 -9.62 11.67 17.85
CA PRO A 29 -10.02 11.41 19.23
C PRO A 29 -10.07 9.92 19.54
N GLU A 30 -9.92 9.58 20.83
CA GLU A 30 -9.98 8.18 21.28
C GLU A 30 -11.29 7.49 20.88
N ALA A 31 -12.43 8.18 21.00
CA ALA A 31 -13.73 7.62 20.63
C ALA A 31 -13.76 7.20 19.14
N ALA A 32 -13.25 8.06 18.25
CA ALA A 32 -13.15 7.73 16.83
C ALA A 32 -12.20 6.56 16.58
N TYR A 33 -11.07 6.51 17.28
CA TYR A 33 -10.13 5.39 17.19
C TYR A 33 -10.80 4.06 17.56
N ARG A 34 -11.52 4.02 18.69
CA ARG A 34 -12.22 2.81 19.13
C ARG A 34 -13.29 2.38 18.13
N ASN A 35 -14.02 3.32 17.56
CA ASN A 35 -15.03 3.03 16.54
C ASN A 35 -14.39 2.48 15.26
N LEU A 36 -13.26 3.02 14.84
CA LEU A 36 -12.52 2.49 13.69
C LEU A 36 -11.95 1.10 13.97
N GLU A 37 -11.42 0.88 15.16
CA GLU A 37 -10.94 -0.45 15.58
C GLU A 37 -12.05 -1.49 15.50
N GLN A 38 -13.22 -1.15 16.01
CA GLN A 38 -14.39 -2.02 15.94
C GLN A 38 -14.84 -2.28 14.51
N TRP A 39 -14.82 -1.24 13.66
CA TRP A 39 -15.15 -1.39 12.24
C TRP A 39 -14.20 -2.36 11.55
N LEU A 40 -12.90 -2.23 11.79
CA LEU A 40 -11.89 -3.13 11.21
C LEU A 40 -12.07 -4.58 11.66
N GLN A 41 -12.52 -4.80 12.90
CA GLN A 41 -12.73 -6.14 13.44
C GLN A 41 -14.06 -6.76 13.01
N SER A 42 -15.14 -6.00 13.04
CA SER A 42 -16.49 -6.51 12.77
C SER A 42 -16.92 -6.36 11.31
N GLY A 43 -16.31 -5.45 10.56
CA GLY A 43 -16.74 -5.13 9.20
C GLY A 43 -17.99 -4.29 9.12
N VAL A 44 -18.51 -3.81 10.27
CA VAL A 44 -19.71 -2.98 10.32
C VAL A 44 -19.33 -1.52 10.51
N GLU A 45 -19.82 -0.66 9.59
CA GLU A 45 -19.57 0.77 9.66
C GLU A 45 -20.23 1.37 10.91
N PRO A 46 -19.47 2.15 11.72
CA PRO A 46 -20.06 2.80 12.89
C PRO A 46 -21.07 3.87 12.48
N ILE A 47 -22.15 3.94 13.25
CA ILE A 47 -23.23 4.89 13.02
C ILE A 47 -23.20 5.93 14.13
N GLY A 48 -23.38 7.21 13.76
CA GLY A 48 -23.53 8.30 14.75
C GLY A 48 -22.22 8.95 15.18
N ASP A 49 -21.07 8.57 14.63
CA ASP A 49 -19.81 9.24 14.91
C ASP A 49 -19.61 10.40 13.92
N SER A 50 -19.69 11.62 14.43
CA SER A 50 -19.54 12.82 13.60
C SER A 50 -18.13 12.95 12.99
N THR A 51 -17.10 12.53 13.71
CA THR A 51 -15.72 12.55 13.23
C THR A 51 -15.54 11.61 12.05
N ILE A 52 -16.03 10.38 12.17
CA ILE A 52 -15.96 9.39 11.10
C ILE A 52 -16.76 9.83 9.87
N ASN A 53 -17.96 10.35 10.08
CA ASN A 53 -18.79 10.86 8.99
C ASN A 53 -18.13 12.01 8.24
N ARG A 54 -17.48 12.90 8.97
CA ARG A 54 -16.73 14.01 8.39
C ARG A 54 -15.54 13.52 7.56
N LEU A 55 -14.80 12.52 8.07
CA LEU A 55 -13.68 11.93 7.35
C LEU A 55 -14.13 11.27 6.04
N ILE A 56 -15.25 10.55 6.07
CA ILE A 56 -15.81 9.93 4.87
C ILE A 56 -16.17 10.99 3.83
N LYS A 57 -16.78 12.08 4.25
CA LYS A 57 -17.13 13.20 3.35
C LYS A 57 -15.90 13.85 2.72
N MET A 58 -14.78 13.85 3.44
CA MET A 58 -13.51 14.40 2.93
C MET A 58 -12.75 13.41 2.03
N GLY A 59 -13.29 12.22 1.81
CA GLY A 59 -12.67 11.19 0.97
C GLY A 59 -11.74 10.24 1.68
N TYR A 60 -11.65 10.30 3.00
CA TYR A 60 -10.91 9.32 3.80
C TYR A 60 -11.69 8.04 4.03
N LEU A 61 -11.03 7.05 4.59
CA LEU A 61 -11.62 5.75 4.97
C LEU A 61 -12.16 4.97 3.78
N SER A 62 -11.53 5.12 2.61
CA SER A 62 -11.85 4.34 1.42
C SER A 62 -11.44 2.88 1.60
N SER A 63 -12.25 1.98 1.09
CA SER A 63 -11.96 0.54 1.08
C SER A 63 -11.17 0.09 -0.14
N ASN A 64 -10.77 1.01 -1.00
CA ASN A 64 -10.03 0.68 -2.21
C ASN A 64 -8.70 0.02 -1.85
N LYS A 65 -8.46 -1.14 -2.42
CA LYS A 65 -7.23 -1.90 -2.23
C LYS A 65 -6.80 -2.47 -3.57
N ALA A 66 -5.55 -2.26 -3.93
CA ALA A 66 -5.02 -2.82 -5.16
C ALA A 66 -4.91 -4.34 -5.02
N GLU A 67 -5.58 -5.07 -5.92
CA GLU A 67 -5.48 -6.53 -5.97
C GLU A 67 -4.14 -6.96 -6.56
N LYS A 68 -3.62 -6.17 -7.50
CA LYS A 68 -2.40 -6.47 -8.21
C LYS A 68 -1.63 -5.18 -8.47
N ILE A 69 -0.33 -5.23 -8.24
CA ILE A 69 0.57 -4.11 -8.52
C ILE A 69 1.39 -4.49 -9.75
N GLU A 70 1.25 -3.72 -10.82
CA GLU A 70 1.96 -3.93 -12.08
C GLU A 70 2.60 -2.65 -12.57
N HIS A 71 3.71 -2.81 -13.28
CA HIS A 71 4.28 -1.69 -14.01
C HIS A 71 3.35 -1.31 -15.18
N PRO A 72 3.17 0.00 -15.49
CA PRO A 72 2.26 0.43 -16.57
C PRO A 72 2.55 -0.19 -17.93
N LEU A 73 3.79 -0.59 -18.19
CA LEU A 73 4.21 -1.19 -19.47
C LEU A 73 4.13 -2.72 -19.50
N THR A 74 3.66 -3.37 -18.41
CA THR A 74 3.62 -4.84 -18.34
C THR A 74 2.81 -5.46 -19.48
N GLY A 75 1.65 -4.86 -19.82
CA GLY A 75 0.81 -5.34 -20.92
C GLY A 75 1.41 -5.16 -22.31
N LYS A 76 2.46 -4.33 -22.44
CA LYS A 76 3.15 -4.05 -23.68
C LYS A 76 4.54 -4.67 -23.77
N LEU A 77 4.91 -5.49 -22.80
CA LEU A 77 6.27 -6.02 -22.71
C LEU A 77 6.68 -6.79 -23.97
N LYS A 78 5.82 -7.64 -24.47
CA LYS A 78 6.10 -8.42 -25.67
C LYS A 78 6.38 -7.52 -26.88
N GLU A 79 5.53 -6.52 -27.10
CA GLU A 79 5.69 -5.55 -28.21
C GLU A 79 6.98 -4.75 -28.06
N LEU A 80 7.30 -4.29 -26.86
CA LEU A 80 8.54 -3.54 -26.60
C LEU A 80 9.77 -4.40 -26.84
N MET A 81 9.75 -5.68 -26.48
CA MET A 81 10.86 -6.59 -26.72
C MET A 81 11.05 -6.89 -28.22
N GLU A 82 9.97 -6.95 -28.98
CA GLU A 82 10.03 -7.24 -30.41
C GLU A 82 10.45 -6.02 -31.25
N THR A 83 10.06 -4.81 -30.83
CA THR A 83 10.20 -3.61 -31.67
C THR A 83 11.22 -2.58 -31.17
N GLN A 84 11.49 -2.53 -29.86
CA GLN A 84 12.28 -1.47 -29.25
C GLN A 84 13.48 -1.94 -28.45
N MET A 85 13.87 -3.19 -28.60
CA MET A 85 15.04 -3.70 -27.90
C MET A 85 16.32 -3.10 -28.48
N THR A 86 17.09 -2.37 -27.65
CA THR A 86 18.32 -1.72 -28.07
C THR A 86 19.58 -2.42 -27.51
N MET A 87 19.42 -3.22 -26.48
CA MET A 87 20.54 -3.90 -25.84
C MET A 87 20.10 -5.27 -25.32
N LEU A 88 20.92 -6.28 -25.57
CA LEU A 88 20.74 -7.62 -25.01
C LEU A 88 22.03 -8.03 -24.29
N ILE A 89 21.90 -8.39 -23.01
CA ILE A 89 23.02 -8.88 -22.22
C ILE A 89 22.83 -10.38 -22.01
N LEU A 90 23.75 -11.18 -22.54
CA LEU A 90 23.77 -12.63 -22.38
C LEU A 90 24.81 -13.01 -21.34
N GLN A 91 24.37 -13.60 -20.25
CA GLN A 91 25.26 -14.11 -19.22
C GLN A 91 25.37 -15.63 -19.36
N LEU A 92 26.50 -16.09 -19.87
CA LEU A 92 26.72 -17.50 -20.16
C LEU A 92 27.00 -18.33 -18.89
N THR A 93 27.57 -17.67 -17.86
CA THR A 93 27.84 -18.31 -16.57
C THR A 93 27.79 -17.27 -15.46
N GLN A 94 27.40 -17.70 -14.28
CA GLN A 94 27.48 -16.90 -13.06
C GLN A 94 28.67 -17.25 -12.20
N GLY A 95 29.52 -18.17 -12.68
CA GLY A 95 30.73 -18.56 -12.00
C GLY A 95 31.73 -17.40 -11.97
N CYS A 96 31.99 -16.87 -10.79
CA CYS A 96 32.95 -15.79 -10.57
C CYS A 96 33.74 -16.06 -9.30
N ASN A 97 35.05 -15.79 -9.34
CA ASN A 97 35.93 -16.00 -8.19
C ASN A 97 35.98 -14.82 -7.22
N LEU A 98 35.45 -13.66 -7.61
CA LEU A 98 35.50 -12.46 -6.76
C LEU A 98 34.39 -12.44 -5.72
N ARG A 99 33.19 -12.92 -6.05
CA ARG A 99 32.03 -13.03 -5.16
C ARG A 99 31.74 -11.77 -4.34
N CYS A 100 31.70 -10.63 -5.01
CA CYS A 100 31.44 -9.35 -4.36
C CYS A 100 30.03 -9.35 -3.70
N SER A 101 29.94 -8.83 -2.49
CA SER A 101 28.67 -8.80 -1.75
C SER A 101 27.58 -7.95 -2.40
N TYR A 102 27.97 -7.00 -3.25
CA TYR A 102 27.07 -6.11 -3.97
C TYR A 102 26.80 -6.56 -5.42
N CYS A 103 27.25 -7.74 -5.81
CA CYS A 103 27.10 -8.20 -7.18
C CYS A 103 25.67 -8.63 -7.49
N ILE A 104 25.07 -8.05 -8.54
CA ILE A 104 23.70 -8.37 -8.95
C ILE A 104 23.59 -9.75 -9.63
N TYR A 105 24.71 -10.36 -10.03
CA TYR A 105 24.75 -11.66 -10.71
C TYR A 105 25.10 -12.81 -9.78
N SER A 106 25.35 -12.55 -8.50
CA SER A 106 25.61 -13.61 -7.52
C SER A 106 24.34 -14.05 -6.80
N ASP A 107 24.26 -15.33 -6.50
CA ASP A 107 23.16 -15.88 -5.69
C ASP A 107 23.35 -15.59 -4.20
#